data_c97f66c4c9eef26d21471687695d9cdb
#
_entry.id   c97f66c4c9eef26d21471687695d9cdb
#
_cell.length_a   1.000
_cell.length_b   1.000
_cell.length_c   1.000
_cell.angle_alpha   90.00
_cell.angle_beta   90.00
_cell.angle_gamma   90.00
#
_symmetry.space_group_name_H-M   'P 1'
#
loop_
_entity.id
_entity.type
_entity.pdbx_description
1 polymer ?
#
loop_
_entity_poly.entity_id
_entity_poly.type
_entity_poly.pdbx_seq_one_letter_code
_entity_poly.pdbx_strand_id
1 'polypeptide(L)'
;DAQSEINKNEKKLADAKNEIAENEQKLIDGQAEYDAEYEENYPKLEDAKEEIAQAKEDLADIKLPEWYVLDRNYISTCVAYAQDSERIGNIGNVFPVIFFLVAALVSLTTMTRMVEEERVQIGTLKALGYSKSSIAAKYVMYAFLATMLGGTVGTFIGQIIFPAVIMNAYKIAYATLTDFVSPIHLKYSLIAMIAAVVSTTVATLAACYKELLAAPAELMRPAAPKIGKRVLLERVTFIWKHLNFSNKAAVRNLFRYKKRLFMTILGIGGCMGLLLVGFGVKDSIMTIGDRQYNFIHTYQVKMTLADADTEEEKQEVLDSVLKEPAVKAAMLSHESTIDASSSTDGEKKQSTYLFVPSNADQLDEFVSLQNRISGKKYTLDDEGVVITEKLATLLDLSEGDDIYLEVSSLNYKPVKVMHIAENYYFHYVYMTPECYQSLFDKDVTYDEIFVVNKDAKDISYENDFSAKYLDTSAVSGITFTRTISDRIESMITSMNIVTYVLVVSAGLLAFIVLYNLNNINISERQRELATLKVLGFYDGEISMYVFRENIMLTVLGTIFGIFFGIWLHRFVILTAELDIMMFGRQIYTKSYIFSILLTIGFSIIVNIVMHWKMKKIDMIESLKSVE
;
A
#
# COMPACT_ATOMS: atom_id res chain seq x y z
N ASP A 1 68.46 -6.34 112.33
CA ASP A 1 68.36 -6.60 110.88
C ASP A 1 66.92 -6.89 110.41
N ALA A 2 66.08 -7.62 111.15
CA ALA A 2 64.72 -7.95 110.70
C ALA A 2 63.80 -6.72 110.61
N GLN A 3 63.95 -5.76 111.53
CA GLN A 3 63.11 -4.53 111.51
C GLN A 3 63.46 -3.62 110.38
N SER A 4 64.72 -3.57 109.88
CA SER A 4 65.15 -2.76 108.75
C SER A 4 64.64 -3.36 107.43
N GLU A 5 64.51 -4.68 107.36
CA GLU A 5 64.03 -5.41 106.19
C GLU A 5 62.47 -5.30 106.06
N ILE A 6 61.79 -5.33 107.21
CA ILE A 6 60.32 -5.03 107.27
C ILE A 6 60.01 -3.60 106.78
N ASN A 7 60.72 -2.62 107.33
CA ASN A 7 60.50 -1.17 106.92
C ASN A 7 60.85 -1.01 105.41
N LYS A 8 61.86 -1.72 104.88
CA LYS A 8 62.18 -1.63 103.43
C LYS A 8 61.09 -2.29 102.56
N ASN A 9 60.53 -3.43 103.06
CA ASN A 9 59.44 -4.09 102.34
C ASN A 9 58.13 -3.33 102.45
N GLU A 10 57.82 -2.67 103.62
CA GLU A 10 56.67 -1.79 103.76
C GLU A 10 56.74 -0.60 102.80
N LYS A 11 57.96 -0.04 102.72
CA LYS A 11 58.15 1.07 101.76
C LYS A 11 57.96 0.56 100.29
N LYS A 12 58.51 -0.58 99.93
CA LYS A 12 58.29 -1.16 98.63
C LYS A 12 56.78 -1.45 98.37
N LEU A 13 56.08 -1.90 99.40
CA LEU A 13 54.66 -2.20 99.30
C LEU A 13 53.83 -0.87 99.15
N ALA A 14 54.24 0.19 99.84
CA ALA A 14 53.63 1.50 99.73
C ALA A 14 53.89 2.07 98.28
N ASP A 15 55.15 2.00 97.85
CA ASP A 15 55.52 2.44 96.49
C ASP A 15 54.73 1.64 95.39
N ALA A 16 54.66 0.34 95.54
CA ALA A 16 53.89 -0.51 94.61
C ALA A 16 52.39 -0.23 94.68
N LYS A 17 51.84 0.04 95.89
CA LYS A 17 50.44 0.47 95.96
C LYS A 17 50.17 1.81 95.31
N ASN A 18 51.11 2.74 95.42
CA ASN A 18 50.97 4.06 94.72
C ASN A 18 51.07 3.91 93.23
N GLU A 19 52.00 3.02 92.77
CA GLU A 19 52.16 2.67 91.33
C GLU A 19 50.92 1.99 90.74
N ILE A 20 50.30 1.11 91.53
CA ILE A 20 49.03 0.46 91.14
C ILE A 20 47.92 1.52 91.10
N ALA A 21 47.80 2.37 92.13
CA ALA A 21 46.79 3.41 92.12
C ALA A 21 46.96 4.43 90.98
N GLU A 22 48.23 4.77 90.60
CA GLU A 22 48.52 5.63 89.50
C GLU A 22 48.19 4.93 88.11
N ASN A 23 48.47 3.65 88.02
CA ASN A 23 48.13 2.86 86.82
C ASN A 23 46.61 2.63 86.74
N GLU A 24 45.91 2.39 87.87
CA GLU A 24 44.46 2.30 87.86
C GLU A 24 43.83 3.63 87.46
N GLN A 25 44.37 4.76 87.90
CA GLN A 25 43.88 6.07 87.44
C GLN A 25 44.12 6.31 85.97
N LYS A 26 45.32 5.94 85.48
CA LYS A 26 45.61 6.02 84.03
C LYS A 26 44.69 5.10 83.19
N LEU A 27 44.31 3.93 83.72
CA LEU A 27 43.38 3.05 83.09
C LEU A 27 41.96 3.65 83.06
N ILE A 28 41.52 4.27 84.16
CA ILE A 28 40.24 4.98 84.30
C ILE A 28 40.20 6.17 83.33
N ASP A 29 41.29 6.99 83.30
CA ASP A 29 41.37 8.13 82.44
C ASP A 29 41.42 7.69 80.96
N GLY A 30 42.18 6.65 80.65
CA GLY A 30 42.22 6.06 79.26
C GLY A 30 40.88 5.45 78.84
N GLN A 31 40.17 4.79 79.76
CA GLN A 31 38.83 4.31 79.49
C GLN A 31 37.84 5.45 79.21
N ALA A 32 37.91 6.52 80.07
CA ALA A 32 37.06 7.69 79.86
C ALA A 32 37.34 8.42 78.55
N GLU A 33 38.63 8.51 78.16
CA GLU A 33 39.04 9.05 76.82
C GLU A 33 38.56 8.15 75.67
N TYR A 34 38.67 6.88 75.83
CA TYR A 34 38.17 5.91 74.83
C TYR A 34 36.64 5.98 74.69
N ASP A 35 35.92 6.01 75.80
CA ASP A 35 34.45 6.10 75.84
C ASP A 35 33.99 7.41 75.18
N ALA A 36 34.67 8.52 75.50
CA ALA A 36 34.36 9.82 74.87
C ALA A 36 34.63 9.85 73.37
N GLU A 37 35.79 9.30 72.94
CA GLU A 37 36.10 9.17 71.49
C GLU A 37 35.15 8.19 70.79
N TYR A 38 34.73 7.15 71.48
CA TYR A 38 33.76 6.19 70.95
C TYR A 38 32.38 6.82 70.76
N GLU A 39 31.88 7.51 71.78
CA GLU A 39 30.59 8.20 71.68
C GLU A 39 30.61 9.32 70.61
N GLU A 40 31.73 10.00 70.41
CA GLU A 40 31.86 11.02 69.39
C GLU A 40 31.99 10.45 67.95
N ASN A 41 32.74 9.38 67.79
CA ASN A 41 33.10 8.91 66.45
C ASN A 41 32.20 7.76 65.96
N TYR A 42 31.58 6.98 66.86
CA TYR A 42 30.68 5.88 66.46
C TYR A 42 29.45 6.34 65.66
N PRO A 43 28.74 7.40 66.08
CA PRO A 43 27.65 7.94 65.26
C PRO A 43 28.13 8.40 63.87
N LYS A 44 29.28 9.08 63.79
CA LYS A 44 29.85 9.54 62.52
C LYS A 44 30.18 8.36 61.57
N LEU A 45 30.57 7.21 62.14
CA LEU A 45 30.83 6.02 61.37
C LEU A 45 29.54 5.36 60.84
N GLU A 46 28.48 5.38 61.66
CA GLU A 46 27.15 4.90 61.24
C GLU A 46 26.55 5.80 60.17
N ASP A 47 26.59 7.14 60.35
CA ASP A 47 26.14 8.10 59.35
C ASP A 47 26.91 7.92 58.00
N ALA A 48 28.25 7.76 58.06
CA ALA A 48 29.06 7.49 56.88
C ALA A 48 28.73 6.15 56.18
N LYS A 49 28.33 5.13 56.96
CA LYS A 49 27.88 3.85 56.35
C LYS A 49 26.53 4.02 55.67
N GLU A 50 25.62 4.77 56.28
CA GLU A 50 24.33 5.08 55.67
C GLU A 50 24.50 5.90 54.39
N GLU A 51 25.36 6.93 54.40
CA GLU A 51 25.72 7.73 53.20
C GLU A 51 26.33 6.83 52.09
N ILE A 52 27.21 5.90 52.45
CA ILE A 52 27.80 4.96 51.48
C ILE A 52 26.74 3.98 50.95
N ALA A 53 25.81 3.53 51.76
CA ALA A 53 24.72 2.68 51.33
C ALA A 53 23.83 3.40 50.33
N GLN A 54 23.43 4.64 50.65
CA GLN A 54 22.62 5.51 49.80
C GLN A 54 23.36 5.80 48.46
N ALA A 55 24.64 6.18 48.54
CA ALA A 55 25.44 6.45 47.34
C ALA A 55 25.61 5.21 46.43
N LYS A 56 25.60 3.98 47.03
CA LYS A 56 25.61 2.74 46.24
C LYS A 56 24.28 2.47 45.56
N GLU A 57 23.17 2.79 46.24
CA GLU A 57 21.83 2.68 45.68
C GLU A 57 21.66 3.70 44.53
N ASP A 58 22.03 4.97 44.78
CA ASP A 58 22.03 6.00 43.75
C ASP A 58 22.93 5.64 42.52
N LEU A 59 24.09 4.99 42.80
CA LEU A 59 24.97 4.54 41.73
C LEU A 59 24.39 3.36 40.91
N ALA A 60 23.61 2.49 41.55
CA ALA A 60 22.94 1.38 40.89
C ALA A 60 21.78 1.85 39.99
N ASP A 61 21.14 2.97 40.39
CA ASP A 61 20.06 3.58 39.60
C ASP A 61 20.55 4.45 38.44
N ILE A 62 21.85 4.76 38.38
CA ILE A 62 22.43 5.46 37.22
C ILE A 62 22.40 4.53 36.02
N LYS A 63 21.44 4.76 35.12
CA LYS A 63 21.41 4.10 33.80
C LYS A 63 22.68 4.44 33.03
N LEU A 64 23.38 3.42 32.55
CA LEU A 64 24.54 3.65 31.69
C LEU A 64 24.13 4.43 30.47
N PRO A 65 24.90 5.45 30.03
CA PRO A 65 24.58 6.21 28.82
C PRO A 65 24.56 5.28 27.61
N GLU A 66 23.42 5.18 26.96
CA GLU A 66 23.29 4.49 25.69
C GLU A 66 23.68 5.44 24.56
N TRP A 67 24.58 4.96 23.71
CA TRP A 67 24.99 5.71 22.52
C TRP A 67 24.06 5.37 21.35
N TYR A 68 23.23 6.33 20.93
CA TYR A 68 22.41 6.20 19.74
C TYR A 68 23.13 6.80 18.55
N VAL A 69 23.55 5.96 17.59
CA VAL A 69 24.07 6.41 16.30
C VAL A 69 22.88 6.52 15.36
N LEU A 70 22.30 7.71 15.29
CA LEU A 70 21.13 7.98 14.45
C LEU A 70 21.58 8.26 13.01
N ASP A 71 21.22 7.39 12.08
CA ASP A 71 21.40 7.61 10.64
C ASP A 71 20.14 8.24 10.03
N ARG A 72 20.09 8.34 8.68
CA ARG A 72 18.92 8.89 7.98
C ARG A 72 17.64 8.08 8.17
N ASN A 73 17.73 6.81 8.56
CA ASN A 73 16.56 5.95 8.77
C ASN A 73 15.82 6.26 10.08
N TYR A 74 16.44 7.01 10.99
CA TYR A 74 15.77 7.54 12.18
C TYR A 74 15.05 8.89 11.93
N ILE A 75 15.33 9.54 10.78
CA ILE A 75 14.64 10.78 10.43
C ILE A 75 13.35 10.40 9.67
N SER A 76 12.21 10.54 10.34
CA SER A 76 10.89 10.15 9.81
C SER A 76 10.59 10.69 8.41
N THR A 77 10.99 11.93 8.13
CA THR A 77 10.81 12.56 6.81
C THR A 77 11.66 11.88 5.71
N CYS A 78 12.89 11.45 6.03
CA CYS A 78 13.75 10.74 5.08
C CYS A 78 13.21 9.34 4.79
N VAL A 79 12.73 8.64 5.83
CA VAL A 79 12.11 7.31 5.69
C VAL A 79 10.84 7.41 4.85
N ALA A 80 9.97 8.36 5.15
CA ALA A 80 8.74 8.58 4.39
C ALA A 80 9.03 8.88 2.92
N TYR A 81 10.03 9.72 2.62
CA TYR A 81 10.44 10.02 1.25
C TYR A 81 10.95 8.76 0.50
N ALA A 82 11.77 7.94 1.16
CA ALA A 82 12.28 6.71 0.58
C ALA A 82 11.12 5.72 0.27
N GLN A 83 10.20 5.56 1.20
CA GLN A 83 9.00 4.72 1.05
C GLN A 83 8.09 5.21 -0.08
N ASP A 84 7.81 6.50 -0.16
CA ASP A 84 7.00 7.08 -1.24
C ASP A 84 7.67 6.91 -2.62
N SER A 85 8.99 7.04 -2.68
CA SER A 85 9.76 6.76 -3.90
C SER A 85 9.65 5.30 -4.32
N GLU A 86 9.70 4.36 -3.39
CA GLU A 86 9.53 2.93 -3.65
C GLU A 86 8.10 2.59 -4.11
N ARG A 87 7.07 3.19 -3.48
CA ARG A 87 5.66 3.06 -3.92
C ARG A 87 5.47 3.46 -5.38
N ILE A 88 5.98 4.65 -5.74
CA ILE A 88 5.90 5.15 -7.11
C ILE A 88 6.65 4.20 -8.05
N GLY A 89 7.81 3.67 -7.63
CA GLY A 89 8.58 2.69 -8.37
C GLY A 89 7.78 1.41 -8.64
N ASN A 90 7.12 0.86 -7.63
CA ASN A 90 6.30 -0.35 -7.75
C ASN A 90 5.10 -0.15 -8.70
N ILE A 91 4.39 0.96 -8.59
CA ILE A 91 3.33 1.35 -9.51
C ILE A 91 3.90 1.52 -10.93
N GLY A 92 5.06 2.18 -11.04
CA GLY A 92 5.76 2.41 -12.31
C GLY A 92 6.23 1.13 -13.02
N ASN A 93 6.40 0.02 -12.32
CA ASN A 93 6.75 -1.27 -12.90
C ASN A 93 5.53 -2.03 -13.47
N VAL A 94 4.35 -1.88 -12.89
CA VAL A 94 3.14 -2.65 -13.25
C VAL A 94 2.39 -2.03 -14.44
N PHE A 95 2.12 -0.74 -14.39
CA PHE A 95 1.29 -0.08 -15.40
C PHE A 95 1.86 -0.11 -16.83
N PRO A 96 3.17 0.11 -17.06
CA PRO A 96 3.73 0.06 -18.41
C PRO A 96 3.53 -1.27 -19.11
N VAL A 97 3.58 -2.40 -18.39
CA VAL A 97 3.35 -3.73 -18.97
C VAL A 97 1.99 -3.79 -19.65
N ILE A 98 0.96 -3.28 -19.00
CA ILE A 98 -0.41 -3.28 -19.51
C ILE A 98 -0.55 -2.35 -20.72
N PHE A 99 0.03 -1.14 -20.62
CA PHE A 99 0.04 -0.19 -21.73
C PHE A 99 0.75 -0.77 -22.97
N PHE A 100 1.88 -1.46 -22.80
CA PHE A 100 2.58 -2.12 -23.90
C PHE A 100 1.79 -3.30 -24.49
N LEU A 101 1.09 -4.08 -23.67
CA LEU A 101 0.20 -5.13 -24.15
C LEU A 101 -0.95 -4.57 -25.01
N VAL A 102 -1.57 -3.47 -24.58
CA VAL A 102 -2.62 -2.80 -25.34
C VAL A 102 -2.03 -2.19 -26.62
N ALA A 103 -0.87 -1.56 -26.57
CA ALA A 103 -0.18 -1.02 -27.74
C ALA A 103 0.16 -2.13 -28.77
N ALA A 104 0.64 -3.29 -28.29
CA ALA A 104 0.88 -4.45 -29.13
C ALA A 104 -0.40 -4.96 -29.80
N LEU A 105 -1.53 -4.98 -29.05
CA LEU A 105 -2.84 -5.37 -29.59
C LEU A 105 -3.32 -4.40 -30.69
N VAL A 106 -3.17 -3.09 -30.46
CA VAL A 106 -3.49 -2.07 -31.46
C VAL A 106 -2.60 -2.19 -32.69
N SER A 107 -1.30 -2.40 -32.49
CA SER A 107 -0.34 -2.62 -33.58
C SER A 107 -0.69 -3.89 -34.38
N LEU A 108 -0.98 -5.00 -33.70
CA LEU A 108 -1.39 -6.24 -34.31
C LEU A 108 -2.64 -6.09 -35.19
N THR A 109 -3.66 -5.37 -34.67
CA THR A 109 -4.90 -5.11 -35.41
C THR A 109 -4.66 -4.27 -36.65
N THR A 110 -3.93 -3.16 -36.48
CA THR A 110 -3.63 -2.22 -37.56
C THR A 110 -2.78 -2.87 -38.67
N MET A 111 -1.74 -3.62 -38.29
CA MET A 111 -0.85 -4.30 -39.23
C MET A 111 -1.55 -5.47 -39.92
N THR A 112 -2.37 -6.25 -39.20
CA THR A 112 -3.18 -7.30 -39.82
C THR A 112 -4.06 -6.72 -40.93
N ARG A 113 -4.71 -5.60 -40.68
CA ARG A 113 -5.54 -4.90 -41.66
C ARG A 113 -4.71 -4.43 -42.87
N MET A 114 -3.60 -3.72 -42.61
CA MET A 114 -2.73 -3.20 -43.69
C MET A 114 -2.22 -4.31 -44.59
N VAL A 115 -1.83 -5.45 -43.99
CA VAL A 115 -1.38 -6.63 -44.74
C VAL A 115 -2.53 -7.29 -45.53
N GLU A 116 -3.76 -7.35 -44.99
CA GLU A 116 -4.94 -7.85 -45.66
C GLU A 116 -5.37 -6.94 -46.82
N GLU A 117 -5.29 -5.62 -46.69
CA GLU A 117 -5.60 -4.65 -47.76
C GLU A 117 -4.58 -4.72 -48.91
N GLU A 118 -3.29 -4.93 -48.61
CA GLU A 118 -2.22 -5.02 -49.61
C GLU A 118 -1.97 -6.47 -50.09
N ARG A 119 -2.88 -7.41 -49.83
CA ARG A 119 -2.71 -8.84 -50.11
C ARG A 119 -2.36 -9.14 -51.56
N VAL A 120 -3.00 -8.43 -52.53
CA VAL A 120 -2.71 -8.58 -53.96
C VAL A 120 -1.29 -8.13 -54.30
N GLN A 121 -0.83 -6.99 -53.73
CA GLN A 121 0.54 -6.53 -53.95
C GLN A 121 1.56 -7.49 -53.37
N ILE A 122 1.30 -8.09 -52.20
CA ILE A 122 2.14 -9.12 -51.59
C ILE A 122 2.21 -10.34 -52.52
N GLY A 123 1.08 -10.76 -53.06
CA GLY A 123 1.01 -11.85 -54.03
C GLY A 123 1.84 -11.58 -55.31
N THR A 124 1.73 -10.38 -55.86
CA THR A 124 2.49 -9.92 -57.03
C THR A 124 4.00 -9.89 -56.73
N LEU A 125 4.43 -9.32 -55.62
CA LEU A 125 5.85 -9.29 -55.22
C LEU A 125 6.42 -10.70 -55.03
N LYS A 126 5.66 -11.61 -54.44
CA LYS A 126 6.04 -13.02 -54.30
C LYS A 126 6.13 -13.74 -55.66
N ALA A 127 5.20 -13.46 -56.59
CA ALA A 127 5.24 -14.02 -57.94
C ALA A 127 6.46 -13.52 -58.75
N LEU A 128 6.92 -12.28 -58.49
CA LEU A 128 8.13 -11.68 -59.05
C LEU A 128 9.42 -12.20 -58.39
N GLY A 129 9.34 -13.06 -57.37
CA GLY A 129 10.50 -13.70 -56.74
C GLY A 129 11.08 -12.96 -55.53
N TYR A 130 10.42 -11.94 -55.00
CA TYR A 130 10.87 -11.28 -53.79
C TYR A 130 10.81 -12.22 -52.58
N SER A 131 11.84 -12.19 -51.73
CA SER A 131 11.90 -13.01 -50.53
C SER A 131 10.86 -12.59 -49.50
N LYS A 132 10.41 -13.54 -48.66
CA LYS A 132 9.45 -13.26 -47.57
C LYS A 132 9.95 -12.19 -46.63
N SER A 133 11.25 -12.17 -46.31
CA SER A 133 11.88 -11.18 -45.45
C SER A 133 11.90 -9.79 -46.09
N SER A 134 12.15 -9.68 -47.39
CA SER A 134 12.11 -8.41 -48.12
C SER A 134 10.72 -7.78 -48.13
N ILE A 135 9.68 -8.61 -48.30
CA ILE A 135 8.28 -8.16 -48.25
C ILE A 135 7.89 -7.74 -46.81
N ALA A 136 8.27 -8.56 -45.81
CA ALA A 136 8.02 -8.25 -44.40
C ALA A 136 8.71 -6.95 -43.96
N ALA A 137 9.91 -6.68 -44.49
CA ALA A 137 10.70 -5.49 -44.14
C ALA A 137 9.93 -4.17 -44.35
N LYS A 138 9.09 -4.08 -45.39
CA LYS A 138 8.22 -2.93 -45.66
C LYS A 138 7.33 -2.61 -44.44
N TYR A 139 6.65 -3.63 -43.92
CA TYR A 139 5.70 -3.51 -42.82
C TYR A 139 6.42 -3.28 -41.47
N VAL A 140 7.53 -4.00 -41.27
CA VAL A 140 8.36 -3.83 -40.06
C VAL A 140 8.99 -2.44 -40.04
N MET A 141 9.47 -1.92 -41.18
CA MET A 141 10.03 -0.55 -41.25
C MET A 141 8.96 0.50 -40.95
N TYR A 142 7.75 0.31 -41.48
CA TYR A 142 6.62 1.20 -41.17
C TYR A 142 6.30 1.22 -39.67
N ALA A 143 6.15 0.04 -39.05
CA ALA A 143 5.88 -0.07 -37.61
C ALA A 143 7.03 0.50 -36.78
N PHE A 144 8.28 0.23 -37.16
CA PHE A 144 9.48 0.74 -36.51
C PHE A 144 9.53 2.27 -36.55
N LEU A 145 9.37 2.88 -37.72
CA LEU A 145 9.41 4.33 -37.86
C LEU A 145 8.26 5.00 -37.09
N ALA A 146 7.04 4.46 -37.17
CA ALA A 146 5.89 4.97 -36.43
C ALA A 146 6.14 4.90 -34.90
N THR A 147 6.71 3.75 -34.43
CA THR A 147 7.02 3.57 -33.00
C THR A 147 8.17 4.47 -32.57
N MET A 148 9.20 4.66 -33.37
CA MET A 148 10.30 5.56 -33.07
C MET A 148 9.82 7.00 -32.94
N LEU A 149 9.03 7.50 -33.88
CA LEU A 149 8.47 8.86 -33.83
C LEU A 149 7.54 9.03 -32.62
N GLY A 150 6.54 8.15 -32.50
CA GLY A 150 5.56 8.22 -31.40
C GLY A 150 6.23 7.98 -30.04
N GLY A 151 7.16 7.04 -29.95
CA GLY A 151 7.89 6.73 -28.72
C GLY A 151 8.81 7.88 -28.28
N THR A 152 9.51 8.53 -29.20
CA THR A 152 10.37 9.70 -28.88
C THR A 152 9.51 10.85 -28.35
N VAL A 153 8.43 11.21 -29.04
CA VAL A 153 7.51 12.26 -28.59
C VAL A 153 6.87 11.90 -27.26
N GLY A 154 6.37 10.66 -27.11
CA GLY A 154 5.75 10.17 -25.89
C GLY A 154 6.69 10.14 -24.71
N THR A 155 7.93 9.69 -24.90
CA THR A 155 8.96 9.67 -23.86
C THR A 155 9.33 11.09 -23.43
N PHE A 156 9.51 12.01 -24.37
CA PHE A 156 9.83 13.41 -24.06
C PHE A 156 8.71 14.08 -23.27
N ILE A 157 7.46 13.98 -23.73
CA ILE A 157 6.29 14.55 -23.06
C ILE A 157 6.11 13.87 -21.69
N GLY A 158 6.22 12.54 -21.62
CA GLY A 158 6.04 11.77 -20.40
C GLY A 158 7.06 12.13 -19.32
N GLN A 159 8.33 12.30 -19.67
CA GLN A 159 9.39 12.67 -18.72
C GLN A 159 9.27 14.12 -18.21
N ILE A 160 8.60 14.98 -18.92
CA ILE A 160 8.36 16.35 -18.44
C ILE A 160 7.09 16.42 -17.59
N ILE A 161 5.98 15.86 -18.08
CA ILE A 161 4.67 16.04 -17.45
C ILE A 161 4.52 15.18 -16.20
N PHE A 162 4.79 13.86 -16.28
CA PHE A 162 4.51 12.96 -15.16
C PHE A 162 5.33 13.25 -13.91
N PRO A 163 6.67 13.43 -13.97
CA PRO A 163 7.44 13.80 -12.81
C PRO A 163 6.99 15.15 -12.23
N ALA A 164 6.74 16.16 -13.07
CA ALA A 164 6.31 17.46 -12.60
C ALA A 164 4.97 17.40 -11.85
N VAL A 165 4.01 16.62 -12.35
CA VAL A 165 2.70 16.42 -11.71
C VAL A 165 2.84 15.67 -10.39
N ILE A 166 3.61 14.56 -10.39
CA ILE A 166 3.81 13.74 -9.20
C ILE A 166 4.57 14.53 -8.12
N MET A 167 5.69 15.16 -8.48
CA MET A 167 6.50 15.94 -7.53
C MET A 167 5.72 17.11 -6.95
N ASN A 168 4.90 17.79 -7.76
CA ASN A 168 4.05 18.88 -7.25
C ASN A 168 2.97 18.37 -6.28
N ALA A 169 2.46 17.16 -6.49
CA ALA A 169 1.54 16.51 -5.56
C ALA A 169 2.20 16.19 -4.21
N TYR A 170 3.41 15.67 -4.25
CA TYR A 170 4.16 15.30 -3.04
C TYR A 170 4.81 16.48 -2.33
N LYS A 171 4.99 17.63 -3.00
CA LYS A 171 5.55 18.85 -2.38
C LYS A 171 4.78 19.31 -1.14
N ILE A 172 3.48 19.04 -1.08
CA ILE A 172 2.63 19.36 0.09
C ILE A 172 3.05 18.53 1.31
N ALA A 173 3.43 17.27 1.10
CA ALA A 173 3.86 16.36 2.17
C ALA A 173 5.29 16.66 2.66
N TYR A 174 6.13 17.29 1.81
CA TYR A 174 7.54 17.55 2.08
C TYR A 174 7.84 19.05 2.02
N ALA A 175 7.20 19.83 2.88
CA ALA A 175 7.33 21.31 2.92
C ALA A 175 8.78 21.82 3.11
N THR A 176 9.68 20.98 3.67
CA THR A 176 11.10 21.27 3.85
C THR A 176 11.95 21.08 2.59
N LEU A 177 11.42 20.40 1.56
CA LEU A 177 12.11 20.19 0.29
C LEU A 177 11.70 21.28 -0.70
N THR A 178 12.52 22.32 -0.85
CA THR A 178 12.20 23.49 -1.66
C THR A 178 12.35 23.26 -3.16
N ASP A 179 13.34 22.45 -3.57
CA ASP A 179 13.71 22.26 -4.98
C ASP A 179 13.74 20.77 -5.35
N PHE A 180 12.77 20.37 -6.15
CA PHE A 180 12.77 19.06 -6.79
C PHE A 180 13.45 19.14 -8.15
N VAL A 181 14.53 18.39 -8.29
CA VAL A 181 15.20 18.24 -9.59
C VAL A 181 14.66 17.00 -10.27
N SER A 182 14.08 17.18 -11.46
CA SER A 182 13.61 16.07 -12.31
C SER A 182 14.52 15.91 -13.53
N PRO A 183 15.68 15.22 -13.41
CA PRO A 183 16.56 15.00 -14.54
C PRO A 183 15.92 14.03 -15.55
N ILE A 184 16.23 14.25 -16.82
CA ILE A 184 15.84 13.31 -17.87
C ILE A 184 16.72 12.06 -17.77
N HIS A 185 16.11 10.92 -17.42
CA HIS A 185 16.78 9.65 -17.27
C HIS A 185 16.82 8.86 -18.60
N LEU A 186 17.93 8.95 -19.33
CA LEU A 186 18.14 8.23 -20.60
C LEU A 186 17.97 6.72 -20.48
N LYS A 187 18.35 6.12 -19.34
CA LYS A 187 18.21 4.67 -19.08
C LYS A 187 16.75 4.21 -19.20
N TYR A 188 15.84 4.88 -18.52
CA TYR A 188 14.40 4.52 -18.56
C TYR A 188 13.77 4.85 -19.90
N SER A 189 14.18 5.95 -20.54
CA SER A 189 13.78 6.28 -21.91
C SER A 189 14.14 5.17 -22.90
N LEU A 190 15.37 4.67 -22.80
CA LEU A 190 15.86 3.61 -23.67
C LEU A 190 15.12 2.28 -23.44
N ILE A 191 14.89 1.91 -22.17
CA ILE A 191 14.12 0.71 -21.81
C ILE A 191 12.69 0.79 -22.38
N ALA A 192 12.01 1.91 -22.18
CA ALA A 192 10.65 2.13 -22.68
C ALA A 192 10.62 2.08 -24.24
N MET A 193 11.59 2.69 -24.90
CA MET A 193 11.70 2.67 -26.36
C MET A 193 11.95 1.26 -26.90
N ILE A 194 12.87 0.52 -26.29
CA ILE A 194 13.13 -0.89 -26.68
C ILE A 194 11.88 -1.73 -26.47
N ALA A 195 11.20 -1.61 -25.34
CA ALA A 195 9.96 -2.34 -25.07
C ALA A 195 8.86 -2.01 -26.10
N ALA A 196 8.70 -0.73 -26.45
CA ALA A 196 7.75 -0.30 -27.48
C ALA A 196 8.10 -0.89 -28.85
N VAL A 197 9.34 -0.80 -29.29
CA VAL A 197 9.81 -1.32 -30.58
C VAL A 197 9.68 -2.86 -30.63
N VAL A 198 10.05 -3.56 -29.58
CA VAL A 198 9.93 -5.03 -29.52
C VAL A 198 8.46 -5.44 -29.60
N SER A 199 7.58 -4.83 -28.78
CA SER A 199 6.15 -5.17 -28.75
C SER A 199 5.46 -4.94 -30.10
N THR A 200 5.71 -3.80 -30.75
CA THR A 200 5.11 -3.46 -32.06
C THR A 200 5.71 -4.27 -33.19
N THR A 201 7.03 -4.57 -33.18
CA THR A 201 7.70 -5.39 -34.19
C THR A 201 7.22 -6.84 -34.12
N VAL A 202 7.13 -7.43 -32.93
CA VAL A 202 6.61 -8.79 -32.74
C VAL A 202 5.16 -8.88 -33.21
N ALA A 203 4.32 -7.89 -32.87
CA ALA A 203 2.94 -7.81 -33.32
C ALA A 203 2.85 -7.73 -34.87
N THR A 204 3.71 -6.93 -35.49
CA THR A 204 3.78 -6.77 -36.95
C THR A 204 4.22 -8.06 -37.64
N LEU A 205 5.25 -8.73 -37.15
CA LEU A 205 5.70 -10.04 -37.69
C LEU A 205 4.60 -11.09 -37.57
N ALA A 206 3.90 -11.14 -36.44
CA ALA A 206 2.76 -12.04 -36.23
C ALA A 206 1.60 -11.75 -37.20
N ALA A 207 1.35 -10.47 -37.54
CA ALA A 207 0.35 -10.06 -38.52
C ALA A 207 0.74 -10.52 -39.95
N CYS A 208 2.00 -10.34 -40.32
CA CYS A 208 2.51 -10.69 -41.63
C CYS A 208 2.64 -12.20 -41.85
N TYR A 209 2.90 -12.98 -40.82
CA TYR A 209 3.30 -14.38 -40.87
C TYR A 209 2.35 -15.23 -41.71
N LYS A 210 1.05 -15.11 -41.53
CA LYS A 210 0.03 -15.88 -42.21
C LYS A 210 0.02 -15.63 -43.73
N GLU A 211 0.03 -14.37 -44.16
CA GLU A 211 -0.06 -13.97 -45.56
C GLU A 211 1.28 -14.22 -46.28
N LEU A 212 2.40 -14.13 -45.59
CA LEU A 212 3.71 -14.49 -46.15
C LEU A 212 3.90 -15.99 -46.36
N LEU A 213 3.13 -16.84 -45.69
CA LEU A 213 3.15 -18.30 -45.94
C LEU A 213 2.24 -18.71 -47.11
N ALA A 214 1.16 -17.96 -47.40
CA ALA A 214 0.21 -18.29 -48.46
C ALA A 214 0.85 -18.25 -49.83
N ALA A 215 0.36 -19.09 -50.77
CA ALA A 215 0.85 -19.13 -52.16
C ALA A 215 0.49 -17.83 -52.92
N PRO A 216 1.33 -17.35 -53.87
CA PRO A 216 1.03 -16.15 -54.67
C PRO A 216 -0.35 -16.20 -55.34
N ALA A 217 -0.71 -17.32 -55.95
CA ALA A 217 -2.00 -17.50 -56.60
C ALA A 217 -3.22 -17.40 -55.64
N GLU A 218 -3.03 -17.75 -54.35
CA GLU A 218 -4.06 -17.63 -53.34
C GLU A 218 -4.20 -16.16 -52.85
N LEU A 219 -3.10 -15.44 -52.82
CA LEU A 219 -3.07 -14.03 -52.42
C LEU A 219 -3.71 -13.11 -53.47
N MET A 220 -3.55 -13.44 -54.75
CA MET A 220 -4.09 -12.67 -55.87
C MET A 220 -5.59 -12.91 -56.08
N ARG A 221 -6.17 -13.98 -55.52
CA ARG A 221 -7.62 -14.22 -55.59
C ARG A 221 -8.35 -13.47 -54.49
N PRO A 222 -9.55 -12.92 -54.79
CA PRO A 222 -10.40 -12.35 -53.74
C PRO A 222 -10.66 -13.38 -52.65
N ALA A 223 -10.58 -12.96 -51.40
CA ALA A 223 -10.84 -13.84 -50.28
C ALA A 223 -12.26 -14.39 -50.34
N ALA A 224 -12.41 -15.72 -50.26
CA ALA A 224 -13.75 -16.33 -50.27
C ALA A 224 -14.55 -15.88 -49.05
N PRO A 225 -15.85 -15.58 -49.22
CA PRO A 225 -16.71 -15.21 -48.10
C PRO A 225 -16.72 -16.28 -47.02
N LYS A 226 -16.48 -15.91 -45.79
CA LYS A 226 -16.52 -16.86 -44.64
C LYS A 226 -17.92 -17.39 -44.46
N ILE A 227 -18.07 -18.72 -44.49
CA ILE A 227 -19.36 -19.39 -44.28
C ILE A 227 -19.83 -19.16 -42.85
N GLY A 228 -21.04 -18.66 -42.69
CA GLY A 228 -21.65 -18.44 -41.37
C GLY A 228 -22.00 -19.79 -40.69
N LYS A 229 -21.44 -20.01 -39.51
CA LYS A 229 -21.83 -21.15 -38.63
C LYS A 229 -22.90 -20.70 -37.66
N ARG A 230 -23.72 -21.63 -37.17
CA ARG A 230 -24.69 -21.37 -36.11
C ARG A 230 -24.00 -20.80 -34.86
N VAL A 231 -24.57 -19.75 -34.30
CA VAL A 231 -24.03 -19.03 -33.14
C VAL A 231 -24.57 -19.67 -31.84
N LEU A 232 -23.76 -19.70 -30.77
CA LEU A 232 -24.16 -20.22 -29.48
C LEU A 232 -25.46 -19.56 -28.95
N LEU A 233 -25.64 -18.26 -29.22
CA LEU A 233 -26.85 -17.52 -28.81
C LEU A 233 -28.13 -18.02 -29.49
N GLU A 234 -28.02 -18.66 -30.67
CA GLU A 234 -29.15 -19.29 -31.35
C GLU A 234 -29.69 -20.51 -30.59
N ARG A 235 -28.87 -21.15 -29.76
CA ARG A 235 -29.28 -22.26 -28.89
C ARG A 235 -30.12 -21.80 -27.70
N VAL A 236 -29.97 -20.52 -27.29
CA VAL A 236 -30.76 -19.91 -26.23
C VAL A 236 -32.03 -19.33 -26.86
N THR A 237 -33.00 -20.21 -27.10
CA THR A 237 -34.22 -19.89 -27.85
C THR A 237 -35.06 -18.75 -27.23
N PHE A 238 -35.03 -18.59 -25.92
CA PHE A 238 -35.73 -17.52 -25.22
C PHE A 238 -35.20 -16.15 -25.62
N ILE A 239 -33.89 -15.92 -25.58
CA ILE A 239 -33.27 -14.64 -25.97
C ILE A 239 -33.41 -14.46 -27.50
N TRP A 240 -33.15 -15.51 -28.27
CA TRP A 240 -33.14 -15.44 -29.72
C TRP A 240 -34.49 -15.04 -30.33
N LYS A 241 -35.60 -15.53 -29.75
CA LYS A 241 -36.96 -15.20 -30.22
C LYS A 241 -37.30 -13.70 -30.08
N HIS A 242 -36.83 -13.05 -29.02
CA HIS A 242 -37.14 -11.65 -28.73
C HIS A 242 -36.22 -10.65 -29.51
N LEU A 243 -35.19 -11.11 -30.18
CA LEU A 243 -34.34 -10.25 -30.99
C LEU A 243 -34.97 -9.92 -32.36
N ASN A 244 -34.94 -8.64 -32.76
CA ASN A 244 -35.31 -8.18 -34.08
C ASN A 244 -34.33 -8.70 -35.13
N PHE A 245 -34.75 -8.75 -36.41
CA PHE A 245 -33.92 -9.24 -37.52
C PHE A 245 -32.55 -8.56 -37.57
N SER A 246 -32.48 -7.24 -37.43
CA SER A 246 -31.23 -6.48 -37.47
C SER A 246 -30.26 -6.88 -36.34
N ASN A 247 -30.78 -7.14 -35.13
CA ASN A 247 -29.96 -7.59 -34.00
C ASN A 247 -29.48 -9.03 -34.21
N LYS A 248 -30.32 -9.92 -34.77
CA LYS A 248 -29.93 -11.28 -35.15
C LYS A 248 -28.81 -11.27 -36.21
N ALA A 249 -28.90 -10.37 -37.19
CA ALA A 249 -27.87 -10.19 -38.20
C ALA A 249 -26.55 -9.67 -37.59
N ALA A 250 -26.62 -8.67 -36.69
CA ALA A 250 -25.44 -8.14 -35.99
C ALA A 250 -24.74 -9.21 -35.15
N VAL A 251 -25.47 -10.00 -34.39
CA VAL A 251 -24.91 -11.12 -33.60
C VAL A 251 -24.25 -12.17 -34.51
N ARG A 252 -24.91 -12.58 -35.60
CA ARG A 252 -24.30 -13.53 -36.57
C ARG A 252 -23.01 -12.98 -37.17
N ASN A 253 -22.99 -11.69 -37.47
CA ASN A 253 -21.82 -10.99 -37.99
C ASN A 253 -20.65 -10.98 -37.01
N LEU A 254 -20.92 -10.63 -35.75
CA LEU A 254 -19.93 -10.64 -34.67
C LEU A 254 -19.21 -11.99 -34.56
N PHE A 255 -19.98 -13.07 -34.54
CA PHE A 255 -19.43 -14.43 -34.40
C PHE A 255 -18.84 -15.02 -35.69
N ARG A 256 -19.14 -14.43 -36.87
CA ARG A 256 -18.51 -14.78 -38.13
C ARG A 256 -17.03 -14.40 -38.11
N TYR A 257 -16.68 -13.26 -37.51
CA TYR A 257 -15.32 -12.72 -37.45
C TYR A 257 -14.74 -12.85 -36.03
N LYS A 258 -14.61 -14.08 -35.53
CA LYS A 258 -14.18 -14.37 -34.15
C LYS A 258 -12.89 -13.64 -33.73
N LYS A 259 -11.87 -13.59 -34.60
CA LYS A 259 -10.59 -12.91 -34.33
C LYS A 259 -10.86 -11.44 -33.97
N ARG A 260 -11.65 -10.73 -34.78
CA ARG A 260 -12.06 -9.35 -34.53
C ARG A 260 -12.86 -9.20 -33.22
N LEU A 261 -13.82 -10.11 -33.00
CA LEU A 261 -14.61 -10.13 -31.77
C LEU A 261 -13.72 -10.16 -30.54
N PHE A 262 -12.80 -11.12 -30.46
CA PHE A 262 -11.88 -11.25 -29.31
C PHE A 262 -10.96 -10.04 -29.19
N MET A 263 -10.37 -9.55 -30.27
CA MET A 263 -9.49 -8.39 -30.25
C MET A 263 -10.21 -7.13 -29.75
N THR A 264 -11.47 -6.94 -30.17
CA THR A 264 -12.27 -5.79 -29.74
C THR A 264 -12.69 -5.92 -28.27
N ILE A 265 -13.13 -7.10 -27.82
CA ILE A 265 -13.46 -7.35 -26.41
C ILE A 265 -12.25 -7.15 -25.51
N LEU A 266 -11.08 -7.67 -25.89
CA LEU A 266 -9.84 -7.49 -25.14
C LEU A 266 -9.39 -6.03 -25.14
N GLY A 267 -9.53 -5.32 -26.26
CA GLY A 267 -9.17 -3.90 -26.35
C GLY A 267 -10.06 -3.02 -25.45
N ILE A 268 -11.38 -3.13 -25.59
CA ILE A 268 -12.35 -2.37 -24.77
C ILE A 268 -12.25 -2.79 -23.32
N GLY A 269 -12.18 -4.09 -23.05
CA GLY A 269 -12.11 -4.61 -21.69
C GLY A 269 -10.79 -4.29 -20.99
N GLY A 270 -9.68 -4.28 -21.71
CA GLY A 270 -8.40 -3.82 -21.18
C GLY A 270 -8.45 -2.36 -20.75
N CYS A 271 -9.02 -1.48 -21.58
CA CYS A 271 -9.19 -0.07 -21.25
C CYS A 271 -10.16 0.14 -20.07
N MET A 272 -11.30 -0.57 -20.07
CA MET A 272 -12.24 -0.56 -18.95
C MET A 272 -11.59 -1.06 -17.65
N GLY A 273 -10.79 -2.14 -17.74
CA GLY A 273 -10.05 -2.67 -16.61
C GLY A 273 -9.06 -1.66 -16.03
N LEU A 274 -8.31 -0.93 -16.89
CA LEU A 274 -7.40 0.13 -16.45
C LEU A 274 -8.12 1.29 -15.76
N LEU A 275 -9.28 1.71 -16.29
CA LEU A 275 -10.10 2.73 -15.64
C LEU A 275 -10.57 2.26 -14.26
N LEU A 276 -11.04 1.01 -14.17
CA LEU A 276 -11.50 0.44 -12.91
C LEU A 276 -10.37 0.31 -11.89
N VAL A 277 -9.16 -0.05 -12.32
CA VAL A 277 -7.97 -0.07 -11.46
C VAL A 277 -7.62 1.33 -10.96
N GLY A 278 -7.64 2.34 -11.83
CA GLY A 278 -7.37 3.72 -11.44
C GLY A 278 -8.29 4.21 -10.32
N PHE A 279 -9.60 4.00 -10.47
CA PHE A 279 -10.57 4.34 -9.41
C PHE A 279 -10.47 3.40 -8.20
N GLY A 280 -10.23 2.10 -8.41
CA GLY A 280 -10.12 1.12 -7.34
C GLY A 280 -8.90 1.34 -6.44
N VAL A 281 -7.76 1.75 -6.99
CA VAL A 281 -6.58 2.14 -6.21
C VAL A 281 -6.90 3.33 -5.31
N LYS A 282 -7.60 4.34 -5.83
CA LYS A 282 -8.10 5.46 -5.03
C LYS A 282 -8.97 4.98 -3.88
N ASP A 283 -9.97 4.13 -4.16
CA ASP A 283 -10.88 3.61 -3.14
C ASP A 283 -10.12 2.84 -2.05
N SER A 284 -9.17 2.00 -2.45
CA SER A 284 -8.37 1.20 -1.53
C SER A 284 -7.51 2.04 -0.60
N ILE A 285 -6.95 3.15 -1.09
CA ILE A 285 -6.15 4.07 -0.29
C ILE A 285 -7.04 4.89 0.65
N MET A 286 -8.17 5.40 0.16
CA MET A 286 -9.12 6.17 0.98
C MET A 286 -9.74 5.34 2.11
N THR A 287 -9.87 4.04 1.92
CA THR A 287 -10.41 3.12 2.94
C THR A 287 -9.52 3.04 4.19
N ILE A 288 -8.21 3.28 4.06
CA ILE A 288 -7.24 3.12 5.15
C ILE A 288 -7.61 4.03 6.33
N GLY A 289 -7.68 5.35 6.09
CA GLY A 289 -7.95 6.32 7.16
C GLY A 289 -9.30 6.10 7.82
N ASP A 290 -10.34 5.89 7.01
CA ASP A 290 -11.70 5.69 7.51
C ASP A 290 -11.83 4.41 8.36
N ARG A 291 -11.28 3.29 7.87
CA ARG A 291 -11.34 2.01 8.60
C ARG A 291 -10.48 2.01 9.83
N GLN A 292 -9.26 2.54 9.77
CA GLN A 292 -8.31 2.55 10.88
C GLN A 292 -8.83 3.37 12.06
N TYR A 293 -9.29 4.61 11.81
CA TYR A 293 -9.58 5.57 12.88
C TYR A 293 -11.06 5.76 13.21
N ASN A 294 -11.98 5.17 12.44
CA ASN A 294 -13.41 5.19 12.75
C ASN A 294 -13.97 3.82 13.15
N PHE A 295 -13.27 2.71 12.82
CA PHE A 295 -13.77 1.35 13.09
C PHE A 295 -12.83 0.49 13.92
N ILE A 296 -11.51 0.58 13.70
CA ILE A 296 -10.54 -0.25 14.42
C ILE A 296 -10.09 0.46 15.68
N HIS A 297 -9.49 1.63 15.58
CA HIS A 297 -9.11 2.47 16.71
C HIS A 297 -10.24 3.44 17.02
N THR A 298 -11.05 3.13 18.01
CA THR A 298 -12.25 3.89 18.39
C THR A 298 -11.97 4.94 19.45
N TYR A 299 -10.76 4.99 20.01
CA TYR A 299 -10.29 6.06 20.91
C TYR A 299 -9.95 7.32 20.12
N GLN A 300 -10.11 8.47 20.75
CA GLN A 300 -9.81 9.78 20.15
C GLN A 300 -8.56 10.44 20.73
N VAL A 301 -8.17 10.08 21.95
CA VAL A 301 -6.99 10.65 22.61
C VAL A 301 -6.11 9.53 23.13
N LYS A 302 -4.81 9.70 22.98
CA LYS A 302 -3.75 8.88 23.55
C LYS A 302 -2.88 9.82 24.40
N MET A 303 -2.76 9.55 25.67
CA MET A 303 -1.93 10.30 26.61
C MET A 303 -0.74 9.44 27.01
N THR A 304 0.46 9.97 26.87
CA THR A 304 1.70 9.32 27.31
C THR A 304 2.04 9.80 28.71
N LEU A 305 2.24 8.87 29.62
CA LEU A 305 2.60 9.15 31.01
C LEU A 305 4.11 9.36 31.14
N ALA A 306 4.55 10.02 32.18
CA ALA A 306 5.95 10.21 32.49
C ALA A 306 6.56 8.93 33.12
N ASP A 307 7.81 8.61 32.79
CA ASP A 307 8.50 7.41 33.28
C ASP A 307 8.73 7.38 34.81
N ALA A 308 8.68 8.53 35.46
CA ALA A 308 8.96 8.69 36.89
C ALA A 308 7.72 8.56 37.77
N ASP A 309 6.52 8.39 37.20
CA ASP A 309 5.28 8.39 37.96
C ASP A 309 5.06 7.06 38.69
N THR A 310 4.59 7.14 39.91
CA THR A 310 4.13 6.00 40.68
C THR A 310 2.81 5.48 40.11
N GLU A 311 2.51 4.18 40.30
CA GLU A 311 1.23 3.61 39.87
C GLU A 311 0.01 4.33 40.48
N GLU A 312 0.18 4.93 41.68
CA GLU A 312 -0.85 5.76 42.34
C GLU A 312 -1.11 7.06 41.57
N GLU A 313 -0.06 7.74 41.11
CA GLU A 313 -0.18 8.99 40.31
C GLU A 313 -0.80 8.70 38.94
N LYS A 314 -0.43 7.61 38.27
CA LYS A 314 -1.05 7.17 37.01
C LYS A 314 -2.54 6.92 37.17
N GLN A 315 -2.93 6.27 38.28
CA GLN A 315 -4.34 6.02 38.59
C GLN A 315 -5.10 7.32 38.87
N GLU A 316 -4.48 8.30 39.56
CA GLU A 316 -5.07 9.62 39.80
C GLU A 316 -5.33 10.37 38.48
N VAL A 317 -4.39 10.31 37.52
CA VAL A 317 -4.58 10.88 36.19
C VAL A 317 -5.76 10.20 35.47
N LEU A 318 -5.82 8.87 35.46
CA LEU A 318 -6.94 8.11 34.86
C LEU A 318 -8.28 8.52 35.50
N ASP A 319 -8.35 8.60 36.82
CA ASP A 319 -9.56 8.99 37.55
C ASP A 319 -9.97 10.45 37.28
N SER A 320 -8.99 11.34 37.05
CA SER A 320 -9.23 12.72 36.64
C SER A 320 -9.81 12.80 35.24
N VAL A 321 -9.26 12.01 34.28
CA VAL A 321 -9.74 11.94 32.92
C VAL A 321 -11.15 11.35 32.84
N LEU A 322 -11.46 10.32 33.64
CA LEU A 322 -12.80 9.72 33.71
C LEU A 322 -13.87 10.66 34.27
N LYS A 323 -13.48 11.70 35.03
CA LYS A 323 -14.42 12.72 35.55
C LYS A 323 -14.79 13.78 34.50
N GLU A 324 -14.11 13.84 33.37
CA GLU A 324 -14.42 14.78 32.28
C GLU A 324 -15.78 14.48 31.65
N PRO A 325 -16.67 15.45 31.48
CA PRO A 325 -18.03 15.23 30.94
C PRO A 325 -18.07 14.66 29.52
N ALA A 326 -17.04 14.96 28.73
CA ALA A 326 -16.95 14.50 27.35
C ALA A 326 -16.35 13.09 27.21
N VAL A 327 -15.70 12.58 28.25
CA VAL A 327 -15.06 11.27 28.25
C VAL A 327 -16.10 10.18 28.51
N LYS A 328 -16.14 9.21 27.61
CA LYS A 328 -17.01 8.03 27.72
C LYS A 328 -16.29 6.89 28.47
N ALA A 329 -15.05 6.66 28.12
CA ALA A 329 -14.20 5.61 28.70
C ALA A 329 -12.73 6.03 28.64
N ALA A 330 -11.94 5.57 29.59
CA ALA A 330 -10.48 5.68 29.57
C ALA A 330 -9.86 4.42 30.17
N MET A 331 -8.69 4.02 29.67
CA MET A 331 -8.02 2.78 30.07
C MET A 331 -6.50 2.96 30.03
N LEU A 332 -5.83 2.50 31.08
CA LEU A 332 -4.39 2.34 31.10
C LEU A 332 -3.97 1.21 30.15
N SER A 333 -2.86 1.39 29.46
CA SER A 333 -2.26 0.35 28.63
C SER A 333 -0.74 0.54 28.53
N HIS A 334 -0.08 -0.53 28.14
CA HIS A 334 1.33 -0.52 27.76
C HIS A 334 1.44 -0.59 26.24
N GLU A 335 2.21 0.33 25.65
CA GLU A 335 2.54 0.28 24.23
C GLU A 335 4.04 0.45 24.04
N SER A 336 4.71 -0.58 23.54
CA SER A 336 6.15 -0.56 23.24
C SER A 336 6.45 -1.11 21.85
N THR A 337 7.59 -0.71 21.28
CA THR A 337 8.05 -1.26 20.00
C THR A 337 8.94 -2.46 20.28
N ILE A 338 8.63 -3.61 19.65
CA ILE A 338 9.42 -4.82 19.72
C ILE A 338 9.62 -5.41 18.33
N ASP A 339 10.62 -6.27 18.18
CA ASP A 339 10.81 -7.06 16.96
C ASP A 339 10.07 -8.40 17.09
N ALA A 340 9.31 -8.74 16.04
CA ALA A 340 8.63 -10.03 15.89
C ALA A 340 9.21 -10.81 14.72
N SER A 341 9.34 -12.13 14.86
CA SER A 341 9.90 -13.02 13.84
C SER A 341 9.08 -14.29 13.68
N SER A 342 9.23 -14.97 12.55
CA SER A 342 8.71 -16.32 12.33
C SER A 342 9.66 -17.43 12.80
N SER A 343 10.86 -17.09 13.30
CA SER A 343 11.89 -18.04 13.72
C SER A 343 12.67 -17.54 14.94
N THR A 344 13.29 -18.47 15.66
CA THR A 344 14.09 -18.19 16.86
C THR A 344 15.37 -17.40 16.59
N ASP A 345 15.88 -17.42 15.37
CA ASP A 345 17.11 -16.75 14.94
C ASP A 345 16.87 -15.31 14.41
N GLY A 346 15.60 -14.90 14.28
CA GLY A 346 15.25 -13.55 13.83
C GLY A 346 15.59 -13.26 12.36
N GLU A 347 15.77 -14.28 11.50
CA GLU A 347 16.12 -14.08 10.08
C GLU A 347 15.09 -13.25 9.33
N LYS A 348 13.79 -13.41 9.66
CA LYS A 348 12.68 -12.61 9.12
C LYS A 348 12.04 -11.85 10.25
N LYS A 349 12.56 -10.68 10.56
CA LYS A 349 11.99 -9.84 11.62
C LYS A 349 11.23 -8.65 11.07
N GLN A 350 10.21 -8.26 11.82
CA GLN A 350 9.39 -7.07 11.58
C GLN A 350 9.24 -6.31 12.89
N SER A 351 9.43 -4.99 12.82
CA SER A 351 9.16 -4.13 13.97
C SER A 351 7.65 -3.99 14.14
N THR A 352 7.16 -4.19 15.34
CA THR A 352 5.74 -4.17 15.68
C THR A 352 5.49 -3.46 17.00
N TYR A 353 4.29 -2.91 17.18
CA TYR A 353 3.83 -2.42 18.47
C TYR A 353 3.28 -3.58 19.28
N LEU A 354 3.79 -3.74 20.49
CA LEU A 354 3.21 -4.58 21.52
C LEU A 354 2.19 -3.76 22.28
N PHE A 355 0.95 -4.22 22.37
CA PHE A 355 -0.13 -3.54 23.05
C PHE A 355 -0.72 -4.44 24.15
N VAL A 356 -0.68 -3.96 25.40
CA VAL A 356 -1.18 -4.69 26.56
C VAL A 356 -2.17 -3.79 27.32
N PRO A 357 -3.49 -4.05 27.25
CA PRO A 357 -4.49 -3.28 27.99
C PRO A 357 -4.48 -3.64 29.47
N SER A 358 -4.78 -2.68 30.35
CA SER A 358 -4.97 -2.99 31.79
C SER A 358 -6.22 -3.84 32.06
N ASN A 359 -7.17 -3.83 31.12
CA ASN A 359 -8.38 -4.64 31.19
C ASN A 359 -8.74 -5.16 29.79
N ALA A 360 -8.50 -6.45 29.56
CA ALA A 360 -8.74 -7.10 28.28
C ALA A 360 -10.23 -7.10 27.87
N ASP A 361 -11.16 -7.18 28.82
CA ASP A 361 -12.61 -7.19 28.58
C ASP A 361 -13.13 -5.83 28.06
N GLN A 362 -12.45 -4.74 28.38
CA GLN A 362 -12.82 -3.39 27.94
C GLN A 362 -12.16 -2.98 26.60
N LEU A 363 -11.23 -3.78 26.08
CA LEU A 363 -10.47 -3.42 24.90
C LEU A 363 -11.37 -3.09 23.68
N ASP A 364 -12.48 -3.78 23.48
CA ASP A 364 -13.40 -3.54 22.34
C ASP A 364 -14.01 -2.12 22.32
N GLU A 365 -13.97 -1.38 23.43
CA GLU A 365 -14.36 0.04 23.45
C GLU A 365 -13.31 0.95 22.83
N PHE A 366 -12.03 0.52 22.78
CA PHE A 366 -10.88 1.29 22.32
C PHE A 366 -10.31 0.78 21.01
N VAL A 367 -10.20 -0.54 20.87
CA VAL A 367 -9.66 -1.22 19.68
C VAL A 367 -10.56 -2.40 19.32
N SER A 368 -11.11 -2.39 18.11
CA SER A 368 -11.95 -3.48 17.63
C SER A 368 -11.11 -4.52 16.93
N LEU A 369 -10.87 -5.64 17.60
CA LEU A 369 -10.19 -6.79 17.01
C LEU A 369 -11.20 -7.64 16.24
N GLN A 370 -11.10 -7.66 14.91
CA GLN A 370 -12.04 -8.42 14.07
C GLN A 370 -11.35 -8.98 12.82
N ASN A 371 -11.93 -10.05 12.28
CA ASN A 371 -11.51 -10.56 10.98
C ASN A 371 -12.08 -9.71 9.85
N ARG A 372 -11.22 -9.24 8.96
CA ARG A 372 -11.61 -8.35 7.84
C ARG A 372 -12.64 -8.95 6.89
N ILE A 373 -12.62 -10.26 6.67
CA ILE A 373 -13.49 -10.92 5.67
C ILE A 373 -14.81 -11.34 6.30
N SER A 374 -14.76 -11.99 7.47
CA SER A 374 -15.95 -12.52 8.13
C SER A 374 -16.64 -11.53 9.05
N GLY A 375 -15.94 -10.45 9.48
CA GLY A 375 -16.43 -9.51 10.49
C GLY A 375 -16.55 -10.11 11.89
N LYS A 376 -16.02 -11.33 12.11
CA LYS A 376 -16.02 -11.95 13.44
C LYS A 376 -15.11 -11.17 14.36
N LYS A 377 -15.64 -10.72 15.50
CA LYS A 377 -14.88 -10.08 16.56
C LYS A 377 -14.13 -11.11 17.40
N TYR A 378 -12.98 -10.68 17.90
CA TYR A 378 -12.08 -11.46 18.75
C TYR A 378 -11.91 -10.78 20.09
N THR A 379 -11.71 -11.57 21.13
CA THR A 379 -11.28 -11.15 22.46
C THR A 379 -9.85 -11.64 22.68
N LEU A 380 -9.12 -11.00 23.57
CA LEU A 380 -7.82 -11.50 24.00
C LEU A 380 -7.97 -12.71 24.90
N ASP A 381 -7.01 -13.59 24.86
CA ASP A 381 -6.91 -14.82 25.64
C ASP A 381 -5.51 -14.92 26.26
N ASP A 382 -5.40 -15.50 27.45
CA ASP A 382 -4.11 -15.68 28.14
C ASP A 382 -3.21 -16.74 27.49
N GLU A 383 -3.79 -17.58 26.62
CA GLU A 383 -3.05 -18.65 25.93
C GLU A 383 -2.23 -18.18 24.72
N GLY A 384 -2.40 -16.92 24.29
CA GLY A 384 -1.65 -16.42 23.14
C GLY A 384 -1.95 -14.97 22.77
N VAL A 385 -1.64 -14.63 21.52
CA VAL A 385 -1.69 -13.25 21.02
C VAL A 385 -2.62 -13.10 19.81
N VAL A 386 -3.13 -11.89 19.62
CA VAL A 386 -3.80 -11.47 18.38
C VAL A 386 -2.83 -10.59 17.60
N ILE A 387 -2.56 -10.95 16.35
CA ILE A 387 -1.65 -10.19 15.48
C ILE A 387 -2.38 -9.57 14.30
N THR A 388 -1.80 -8.54 13.70
CA THR A 388 -2.39 -7.86 12.55
C THR A 388 -2.20 -8.64 11.23
N GLU A 389 -3.19 -8.56 10.31
CA GLU A 389 -3.21 -9.32 9.04
C GLU A 389 -1.94 -9.10 8.19
N LYS A 390 -1.42 -7.87 8.16
CA LYS A 390 -0.21 -7.57 7.39
C LYS A 390 1.03 -8.20 8.02
N LEU A 391 1.16 -8.16 9.35
CA LEU A 391 2.24 -8.82 10.09
C LEU A 391 2.24 -10.33 9.83
N ALA A 392 1.07 -10.96 9.94
CA ALA A 392 0.90 -12.37 9.63
C ALA A 392 1.34 -12.71 8.20
N THR A 393 0.99 -11.85 7.23
CA THR A 393 1.38 -12.04 5.81
C THR A 393 2.89 -11.90 5.60
N LEU A 394 3.54 -10.93 6.25
CA LEU A 394 4.99 -10.69 6.11
C LEU A 394 5.83 -11.81 6.74
N LEU A 395 5.37 -12.33 7.87
CA LEU A 395 6.03 -13.43 8.59
C LEU A 395 5.59 -14.82 8.12
N ASP A 396 4.61 -14.90 7.18
CA ASP A 396 4.03 -16.16 6.68
C ASP A 396 3.41 -17.02 7.79
N LEU A 397 2.66 -16.38 8.70
CA LEU A 397 2.01 -16.99 9.85
C LEU A 397 0.50 -17.14 9.64
N SER A 398 -0.05 -18.21 10.22
CA SER A 398 -1.48 -18.52 10.27
C SER A 398 -1.95 -18.65 11.73
N GLU A 399 -3.27 -18.62 11.96
CA GLU A 399 -3.84 -18.91 13.28
C GLU A 399 -3.41 -20.30 13.75
N GLY A 400 -2.83 -20.37 14.96
CA GLY A 400 -2.28 -21.56 15.58
C GLY A 400 -0.77 -21.75 15.44
N ASP A 401 -0.08 -20.95 14.61
CA ASP A 401 1.37 -20.93 14.51
C ASP A 401 1.99 -20.16 15.69
N ASP A 402 3.29 -20.33 15.90
CA ASP A 402 4.05 -19.60 16.89
C ASP A 402 4.70 -18.37 16.26
N ILE A 403 4.49 -17.19 16.88
CA ILE A 403 5.25 -15.97 16.60
C ILE A 403 6.32 -15.81 17.67
N TYR A 404 7.52 -15.40 17.28
CA TYR A 404 8.66 -15.20 18.16
C TYR A 404 8.83 -13.72 18.44
N LEU A 405 8.71 -13.31 19.71
CA LEU A 405 8.84 -11.92 20.14
C LEU A 405 10.19 -11.71 20.83
N GLU A 406 10.86 -10.61 20.53
CA GLU A 406 12.13 -10.25 21.16
C GLU A 406 11.89 -9.79 22.59
N VAL A 407 12.34 -10.60 23.56
CA VAL A 407 12.19 -10.32 24.99
C VAL A 407 13.40 -9.56 25.55
N SER A 408 14.56 -9.78 24.97
CA SER A 408 15.82 -9.04 25.23
C SER A 408 16.72 -9.19 24.03
N SER A 409 17.78 -8.37 23.92
CA SER A 409 18.68 -8.36 22.75
C SER A 409 18.97 -9.75 22.21
N LEU A 410 18.46 -10.06 21.01
CA LEU A 410 18.60 -11.33 20.29
C LEU A 410 17.98 -12.57 20.98
N ASN A 411 17.15 -12.40 21.99
CA ASN A 411 16.44 -13.48 22.66
C ASN A 411 14.96 -13.44 22.31
N TYR A 412 14.52 -14.40 21.47
CA TYR A 412 13.15 -14.52 21.00
C TYR A 412 12.45 -15.66 21.74
N LYS A 413 11.28 -15.37 22.33
CA LYS A 413 10.41 -16.40 22.93
C LYS A 413 9.18 -16.64 22.05
N PRO A 414 8.76 -17.89 21.87
CA PRO A 414 7.56 -18.21 21.11
C PRO A 414 6.30 -17.88 21.90
N VAL A 415 5.28 -17.38 21.21
CA VAL A 415 3.92 -17.23 21.71
C VAL A 415 2.94 -17.58 20.59
N LYS A 416 1.81 -18.18 20.96
CA LYS A 416 0.84 -18.71 20.00
C LYS A 416 0.00 -17.59 19.36
N VAL A 417 -0.15 -17.62 18.04
CA VAL A 417 -1.08 -16.73 17.32
C VAL A 417 -2.48 -17.32 17.45
N MET A 418 -3.33 -16.72 18.29
CA MET A 418 -4.72 -17.15 18.46
C MET A 418 -5.61 -16.65 17.31
N HIS A 419 -5.47 -15.38 16.96
CA HIS A 419 -6.26 -14.76 15.92
C HIS A 419 -5.47 -13.75 15.10
N ILE A 420 -5.94 -13.53 13.86
CA ILE A 420 -5.41 -12.52 12.94
C ILE A 420 -6.48 -11.46 12.72
N ALA A 421 -6.19 -10.23 13.19
CA ALA A 421 -7.11 -9.11 13.15
C ALA A 421 -6.85 -8.14 11.99
N GLU A 422 -7.92 -7.50 11.50
CA GLU A 422 -7.89 -6.43 10.52
C GLU A 422 -7.13 -5.22 11.09
N ASN A 423 -6.13 -4.73 10.33
CA ASN A 423 -5.43 -3.48 10.62
C ASN A 423 -4.80 -2.94 9.34
N TYR A 424 -4.71 -1.61 9.18
CA TYR A 424 -4.24 -0.98 7.94
C TYR A 424 -2.94 -0.22 8.09
N TYR A 425 -2.62 0.25 9.28
CA TYR A 425 -1.45 1.08 9.52
C TYR A 425 -0.66 0.57 10.72
N PHE A 426 0.64 0.37 10.55
CA PHE A 426 1.54 -0.32 11.46
C PHE A 426 1.16 -1.79 11.73
N HIS A 427 2.02 -2.44 12.48
CA HIS A 427 1.83 -3.80 12.94
C HIS A 427 1.60 -3.78 14.45
N TYR A 428 0.68 -4.62 14.90
CA TYR A 428 0.38 -4.75 16.32
C TYR A 428 0.35 -6.23 16.72
N VAL A 429 0.84 -6.46 17.94
CA VAL A 429 0.67 -7.70 18.70
C VAL A 429 -0.10 -7.31 19.96
N TYR A 430 -1.31 -7.83 20.10
CA TYR A 430 -2.17 -7.60 21.27
C TYR A 430 -2.12 -8.81 22.17
N MET A 431 -1.92 -8.62 23.48
CA MET A 431 -1.92 -9.68 24.49
C MET A 431 -2.51 -9.21 25.82
N THR A 432 -2.89 -10.18 26.67
CA THR A 432 -3.34 -9.91 28.04
C THR A 432 -2.16 -9.59 28.95
N PRO A 433 -2.39 -8.93 30.10
CA PRO A 433 -1.34 -8.74 31.12
C PRO A 433 -0.73 -10.07 31.61
N GLU A 434 -1.54 -11.11 31.74
CA GLU A 434 -1.13 -12.45 32.17
C GLU A 434 -0.22 -13.11 31.13
N CYS A 435 -0.56 -12.99 29.84
CA CYS A 435 0.28 -13.46 28.73
C CYS A 435 1.60 -12.69 28.70
N TYR A 436 1.59 -11.38 28.91
CA TYR A 436 2.79 -10.54 28.98
C TYR A 436 3.72 -11.00 30.13
N GLN A 437 3.17 -11.15 31.35
CA GLN A 437 3.93 -11.58 32.51
C GLN A 437 4.59 -12.95 32.28
N SER A 438 3.86 -13.90 31.67
CA SER A 438 4.39 -15.23 31.36
C SER A 438 5.52 -15.21 30.33
N LEU A 439 5.48 -14.27 29.37
CA LEU A 439 6.46 -14.17 28.28
C LEU A 439 7.72 -13.41 28.70
N PHE A 440 7.54 -12.26 29.37
CA PHE A 440 8.61 -11.33 29.70
C PHE A 440 9.18 -11.54 31.12
N ASP A 441 8.54 -12.35 31.97
CA ASP A 441 8.89 -12.58 33.37
C ASP A 441 8.89 -11.27 34.21
N LYS A 442 8.01 -10.33 33.85
CA LYS A 442 7.87 -8.99 34.47
C LYS A 442 6.40 -8.59 34.53
N ASP A 443 6.05 -7.80 35.53
CA ASP A 443 4.74 -7.14 35.59
C ASP A 443 4.66 -6.05 34.51
N VAL A 444 3.44 -5.76 34.05
CA VAL A 444 3.19 -4.72 33.04
C VAL A 444 3.33 -3.37 33.68
N THR A 445 4.20 -2.50 33.14
CA THR A 445 4.24 -1.09 33.50
C THR A 445 3.41 -0.31 32.49
N TYR A 446 2.32 0.28 32.94
CA TYR A 446 1.44 1.05 32.06
C TYR A 446 2.01 2.46 31.85
N ASP A 447 2.16 2.84 30.58
CA ASP A 447 2.79 4.09 30.13
C ASP A 447 1.86 4.97 29.27
N GLU A 448 0.66 4.47 28.96
CA GLU A 448 -0.29 5.15 28.12
C GLU A 448 -1.71 5.13 28.71
N ILE A 449 -2.49 6.20 28.45
CA ILE A 449 -3.93 6.22 28.69
C ILE A 449 -4.64 6.43 27.34
N PHE A 450 -5.49 5.48 26.97
CA PHE A 450 -6.38 5.60 25.81
C PHE A 450 -7.73 6.14 26.27
N VAL A 451 -8.24 7.17 25.55
CA VAL A 451 -9.47 7.87 25.95
C VAL A 451 -10.47 7.90 24.81
N VAL A 452 -11.67 7.45 25.08
CA VAL A 452 -12.83 7.61 24.19
C VAL A 452 -13.55 8.90 24.57
N ASN A 453 -13.43 9.91 23.71
CA ASN A 453 -13.92 11.25 23.96
C ASN A 453 -14.80 11.76 22.81
N LYS A 454 -16.05 12.15 23.11
CA LYS A 454 -17.03 12.56 22.11
C LYS A 454 -16.71 13.92 21.47
N ASP A 455 -16.04 14.80 22.19
CA ASP A 455 -15.80 16.19 21.78
C ASP A 455 -14.38 16.41 21.24
N ALA A 456 -13.53 15.38 21.18
CA ALA A 456 -12.16 15.44 20.69
C ALA A 456 -12.03 15.69 19.16
N LYS A 457 -13.13 16.07 18.51
CA LYS A 457 -13.15 16.55 17.11
C LYS A 457 -13.12 18.07 17.00
N ASP A 458 -13.25 18.79 18.14
CA ASP A 458 -13.18 20.25 18.20
C ASP A 458 -11.77 20.68 18.63
N ILE A 459 -11.11 21.48 17.78
CA ILE A 459 -9.76 22.02 18.01
C ILE A 459 -9.70 22.84 19.31
N SER A 460 -10.75 23.58 19.63
CA SER A 460 -10.83 24.35 20.86
C SER A 460 -10.76 23.45 22.09
N TYR A 461 -11.55 22.37 22.05
CA TYR A 461 -11.54 21.36 23.10
C TYR A 461 -10.18 20.66 23.24
N GLU A 462 -9.55 20.30 22.10
CA GLU A 462 -8.22 19.67 22.10
C GLU A 462 -7.16 20.57 22.78
N ASN A 463 -7.19 21.88 22.52
CA ASN A 463 -6.27 22.84 23.15
C ASN A 463 -6.51 22.95 24.64
N ASP A 464 -7.76 23.05 25.09
CA ASP A 464 -8.12 23.17 26.50
C ASP A 464 -7.78 21.89 27.28
N PHE A 465 -8.07 20.72 26.66
CA PHE A 465 -7.73 19.42 27.24
C PHE A 465 -6.22 19.25 27.36
N SER A 466 -5.46 19.59 26.30
CA SER A 466 -4.00 19.51 26.29
C SER A 466 -3.39 20.46 27.36
N ALA A 467 -3.85 21.70 27.42
CA ALA A 467 -3.35 22.66 28.39
C ALA A 467 -3.57 22.17 29.83
N LYS A 468 -4.73 21.55 30.10
CA LYS A 468 -5.05 21.04 31.43
C LYS A 468 -4.16 19.92 31.90
N TYR A 469 -3.87 18.93 31.02
CA TYR A 469 -3.17 17.73 31.44
C TYR A 469 -1.65 17.80 31.20
N LEU A 470 -1.15 18.55 30.20
CA LEU A 470 0.28 18.77 30.02
C LEU A 470 0.90 19.71 31.09
N ASP A 471 0.07 20.43 31.84
CA ASP A 471 0.53 21.25 32.96
C ASP A 471 0.82 20.39 34.22
N THR A 472 0.43 19.11 34.19
CA THR A 472 0.75 18.12 35.24
C THR A 472 2.06 17.43 34.91
N SER A 473 2.92 17.16 35.90
CA SER A 473 4.19 16.46 35.71
C SER A 473 4.00 15.01 35.25
N ALA A 474 2.83 14.45 35.51
CA ALA A 474 2.49 13.05 35.25
C ALA A 474 2.19 12.73 33.75
N VAL A 475 2.00 13.73 32.87
CA VAL A 475 1.69 13.54 31.45
C VAL A 475 2.78 14.17 30.60
N SER A 476 3.53 13.33 29.87
CA SER A 476 4.61 13.76 29.00
C SER A 476 4.14 14.13 27.59
N GLY A 477 2.99 13.62 27.14
CA GLY A 477 2.49 13.87 25.80
C GLY A 477 1.01 13.57 25.62
N ILE A 478 0.36 14.27 24.68
CA ILE A 478 -1.03 14.00 24.28
C ILE A 478 -1.11 13.99 22.75
N THR A 479 -1.68 12.93 22.21
CA THR A 479 -1.88 12.76 20.78
C THR A 479 -3.36 12.55 20.49
N PHE A 480 -3.91 13.36 19.57
CA PHE A 480 -5.28 13.22 19.10
C PHE A 480 -5.33 12.42 17.81
N THR A 481 -6.22 11.42 17.76
CA THR A 481 -6.43 10.58 16.56
C THR A 481 -6.83 11.41 15.35
N ARG A 482 -7.56 12.53 15.55
CA ARG A 482 -7.91 13.48 14.50
C ARG A 482 -6.67 14.04 13.79
N THR A 483 -5.65 14.45 14.52
CA THR A 483 -4.41 14.99 13.94
C THR A 483 -3.71 13.96 13.05
N ILE A 484 -3.72 12.69 13.45
CA ILE A 484 -3.16 11.59 12.66
C ILE A 484 -4.03 11.34 11.43
N SER A 485 -5.35 11.30 11.60
CA SER A 485 -6.32 11.13 10.52
C SER A 485 -6.20 12.24 9.47
N ASP A 486 -6.12 13.50 9.88
CA ASP A 486 -5.96 14.66 9.00
C ASP A 486 -4.65 14.61 8.20
N ARG A 487 -3.55 14.14 8.81
CA ARG A 487 -2.27 13.91 8.11
C ARG A 487 -2.40 12.85 7.05
N ILE A 488 -3.04 11.73 7.37
CA ILE A 488 -3.29 10.63 6.43
C ILE A 488 -4.21 11.10 5.31
N GLU A 489 -5.27 11.85 5.60
CA GLU A 489 -6.17 12.40 4.59
C GLU A 489 -5.46 13.39 3.66
N SER A 490 -4.59 14.23 4.18
CA SER A 490 -3.74 15.13 3.38
C SER A 490 -2.79 14.37 2.45
N MET A 491 -2.18 13.28 2.96
CA MET A 491 -1.32 12.40 2.18
C MET A 491 -2.12 11.68 1.08
N ILE A 492 -3.31 11.15 1.41
CA ILE A 492 -4.23 10.51 0.46
C ILE A 492 -4.69 11.50 -0.62
N THR A 493 -4.98 12.74 -0.23
CA THR A 493 -5.39 13.80 -1.17
C THR A 493 -4.30 14.10 -2.18
N SER A 494 -3.04 14.11 -1.76
CA SER A 494 -1.89 14.25 -2.66
C SER A 494 -1.80 13.08 -3.65
N MET A 495 -2.09 11.85 -3.23
CA MET A 495 -2.12 10.66 -4.10
C MET A 495 -3.28 10.68 -5.11
N ASN A 496 -4.36 11.46 -4.90
CA ASN A 496 -5.43 11.60 -5.87
C ASN A 496 -4.94 12.10 -7.24
N ILE A 497 -3.91 12.94 -7.27
CA ILE A 497 -3.32 13.44 -8.53
C ILE A 497 -2.75 12.27 -9.35
N VAL A 498 -2.05 11.33 -8.73
CA VAL A 498 -1.54 10.13 -9.40
C VAL A 498 -2.69 9.32 -10.01
N THR A 499 -3.78 9.16 -9.24
CA THR A 499 -4.99 8.50 -9.73
C THR A 499 -5.61 9.21 -10.93
N TYR A 500 -5.72 10.55 -10.90
CA TYR A 500 -6.24 11.32 -12.04
C TYR A 500 -5.37 11.13 -13.28
N VAL A 501 -4.05 11.14 -13.14
CA VAL A 501 -3.12 10.89 -14.25
C VAL A 501 -3.35 9.50 -14.84
N LEU A 502 -3.52 8.48 -14.01
CA LEU A 502 -3.80 7.11 -14.46
C LEU A 502 -5.14 7.02 -15.20
N VAL A 503 -6.20 7.61 -14.65
CA VAL A 503 -7.54 7.61 -15.25
C VAL A 503 -7.55 8.36 -16.59
N VAL A 504 -6.88 9.52 -16.68
CA VAL A 504 -6.78 10.29 -17.93
C VAL A 504 -5.98 9.50 -18.97
N SER A 505 -4.85 8.91 -18.59
CA SER A 505 -4.03 8.09 -19.49
C SER A 505 -4.78 6.87 -20.01
N ALA A 506 -5.47 6.15 -19.12
CA ALA A 506 -6.33 5.03 -19.48
C ALA A 506 -7.50 5.47 -20.38
N GLY A 507 -8.10 6.63 -20.13
CA GLY A 507 -9.17 7.21 -20.93
C GLY A 507 -8.71 7.57 -22.35
N LEU A 508 -7.55 8.21 -22.48
CA LEU A 508 -6.95 8.51 -23.80
C LEU A 508 -6.65 7.22 -24.57
N LEU A 509 -6.09 6.22 -23.89
CA LEU A 509 -5.84 4.91 -24.51
C LEU A 509 -7.14 4.25 -24.95
N ALA A 510 -8.19 4.27 -24.13
CA ALA A 510 -9.52 3.76 -24.47
C ALA A 510 -10.09 4.43 -25.72
N PHE A 511 -9.99 5.75 -25.80
CA PHE A 511 -10.43 6.50 -26.98
C PHE A 511 -9.68 6.08 -28.24
N ILE A 512 -8.36 5.99 -28.19
CA ILE A 512 -7.51 5.58 -29.34
C ILE A 512 -7.84 4.15 -29.79
N VAL A 513 -7.97 3.22 -28.85
CA VAL A 513 -8.30 1.82 -29.13
C VAL A 513 -9.67 1.71 -29.78
N LEU A 514 -10.70 2.33 -29.21
CA LEU A 514 -12.06 2.34 -29.73
C LEU A 514 -12.11 2.98 -31.12
N TYR A 515 -11.44 4.12 -31.30
CA TYR A 515 -11.35 4.79 -32.59
C TYR A 515 -10.72 3.88 -33.66
N ASN A 516 -9.59 3.26 -33.35
CA ASN A 516 -8.89 2.38 -34.27
C ASN A 516 -9.72 1.15 -34.66
N LEU A 517 -10.32 0.48 -33.67
CA LEU A 517 -11.17 -0.70 -33.90
C LEU A 517 -12.41 -0.36 -34.73
N ASN A 518 -13.07 0.77 -34.45
CA ASN A 518 -14.22 1.21 -35.24
C ASN A 518 -13.82 1.63 -36.66
N ASN A 519 -12.67 2.29 -36.82
CA ASN A 519 -12.15 2.64 -38.11
C ASN A 519 -11.89 1.40 -38.98
N ILE A 520 -11.31 0.36 -38.40
CA ILE A 520 -11.10 -0.93 -39.05
C ILE A 520 -12.45 -1.56 -39.46
N ASN A 521 -13.42 -1.57 -38.54
CA ASN A 521 -14.76 -2.14 -38.83
C ASN A 521 -15.43 -1.47 -40.03
N ILE A 522 -15.36 -0.15 -40.16
CA ILE A 522 -15.93 0.59 -41.27
C ILE A 522 -15.18 0.31 -42.56
N SER A 523 -13.84 0.31 -42.56
CA SER A 523 -13.05 0.08 -43.76
C SER A 523 -13.22 -1.33 -44.33
N GLU A 524 -13.27 -2.36 -43.50
CA GLU A 524 -13.53 -3.75 -43.91
C GLU A 524 -14.91 -3.93 -44.57
N ARG A 525 -15.87 -3.06 -44.25
CA ARG A 525 -17.27 -3.12 -44.70
C ARG A 525 -17.61 -2.03 -45.71
N GLN A 526 -16.64 -1.27 -46.18
CA GLN A 526 -16.87 -0.09 -47.03
C GLN A 526 -17.73 -0.43 -48.25
N ARG A 527 -17.49 -1.58 -48.91
CA ARG A 527 -18.30 -2.06 -50.05
C ARG A 527 -19.73 -2.41 -49.65
N GLU A 528 -19.92 -3.10 -48.52
CA GLU A 528 -21.24 -3.43 -47.97
C GLU A 528 -22.04 -2.16 -47.68
N LEU A 529 -21.39 -1.18 -47.04
CA LEU A 529 -21.99 0.12 -46.70
C LEU A 529 -22.31 0.95 -47.97
N ALA A 530 -21.41 0.94 -48.97
CA ALA A 530 -21.65 1.58 -50.23
C ALA A 530 -22.84 0.96 -50.98
N THR A 531 -22.95 -0.38 -50.97
CA THR A 531 -24.09 -1.10 -51.55
C THR A 531 -25.41 -0.69 -50.87
N LEU A 532 -25.42 -0.57 -49.53
CA LEU A 532 -26.62 -0.10 -48.80
C LEU A 532 -26.99 1.31 -49.18
N LYS A 533 -26.00 2.23 -49.40
CA LYS A 533 -26.25 3.58 -49.88
C LYS A 533 -26.88 3.58 -51.26
N VAL A 534 -26.40 2.78 -52.19
CA VAL A 534 -26.95 2.63 -53.56
C VAL A 534 -28.38 2.08 -53.51
N LEU A 535 -28.69 1.18 -52.58
CA LEU A 535 -30.02 0.65 -52.35
C LEU A 535 -31.00 1.68 -51.69
N GLY A 536 -30.54 2.88 -51.41
CA GLY A 536 -31.39 4.01 -50.94
C GLY A 536 -31.49 4.13 -49.43
N PHE A 537 -30.65 3.46 -48.64
CA PHE A 537 -30.60 3.64 -47.17
C PHE A 537 -30.04 5.03 -46.84
N TYR A 538 -30.63 5.70 -45.89
CA TYR A 538 -30.15 6.98 -45.37
C TYR A 538 -28.88 6.82 -44.53
N ASP A 539 -28.05 7.88 -44.50
CA ASP A 539 -26.79 7.87 -43.73
C ASP A 539 -26.96 7.50 -42.26
N GLY A 540 -28.10 7.89 -41.65
CA GLY A 540 -28.45 7.55 -40.28
C GLY A 540 -28.75 6.05 -40.08
N GLU A 541 -29.40 5.41 -41.05
CA GLU A 541 -29.72 3.98 -41.00
C GLU A 541 -28.48 3.11 -41.14
N ILE A 542 -27.57 3.51 -42.05
CA ILE A 542 -26.28 2.86 -42.24
C ILE A 542 -25.42 3.00 -41.00
N SER A 543 -25.38 4.18 -40.41
CA SER A 543 -24.66 4.41 -39.15
C SER A 543 -25.22 3.55 -38.03
N MET A 544 -26.53 3.48 -37.89
CA MET A 544 -27.19 2.65 -36.87
C MET A 544 -26.91 1.14 -37.08
N TYR A 545 -26.77 0.69 -38.33
CA TYR A 545 -26.42 -0.70 -38.62
C TYR A 545 -25.03 -1.07 -38.08
N VAL A 546 -24.04 -0.17 -38.25
CA VAL A 546 -22.68 -0.36 -37.71
C VAL A 546 -22.68 -0.18 -36.19
N PHE A 547 -23.38 0.84 -35.67
CA PHE A 547 -23.36 1.16 -34.23
C PHE A 547 -23.98 0.06 -33.36
N ARG A 548 -24.97 -0.68 -33.85
CA ARG A 548 -25.53 -1.83 -33.12
C ARG A 548 -24.48 -2.87 -32.79
N GLU A 549 -23.58 -3.17 -33.75
CA GLU A 549 -22.49 -4.09 -33.54
C GLU A 549 -21.48 -3.52 -32.52
N ASN A 550 -21.13 -2.24 -32.65
CA ASN A 550 -20.22 -1.55 -31.72
C ASN A 550 -20.78 -1.49 -30.30
N ILE A 551 -22.08 -1.21 -30.15
CA ILE A 551 -22.73 -1.20 -28.83
C ILE A 551 -22.66 -2.59 -28.17
N MET A 552 -22.96 -3.66 -28.92
CA MET A 552 -22.84 -5.04 -28.41
C MET A 552 -21.40 -5.36 -27.99
N LEU A 553 -20.43 -4.96 -28.79
CA LEU A 553 -19.00 -5.13 -28.49
C LEU A 553 -18.58 -4.32 -27.25
N THR A 554 -19.09 -3.10 -27.11
CA THR A 554 -18.84 -2.25 -25.93
C THR A 554 -19.42 -2.91 -24.66
N VAL A 555 -20.64 -3.42 -24.72
CA VAL A 555 -21.26 -4.12 -23.58
C VAL A 555 -20.45 -5.36 -23.19
N LEU A 556 -20.11 -6.22 -24.16
CA LEU A 556 -19.32 -7.43 -23.91
C LEU A 556 -17.92 -7.08 -23.40
N GLY A 557 -17.27 -6.07 -23.98
CA GLY A 557 -15.97 -5.56 -23.55
C GLY A 557 -16.02 -4.98 -22.14
N THR A 558 -17.08 -4.23 -21.79
CA THR A 558 -17.28 -3.69 -20.44
C THR A 558 -17.44 -4.80 -19.42
N ILE A 559 -18.27 -5.83 -19.70
CA ILE A 559 -18.44 -6.98 -18.82
C ILE A 559 -17.10 -7.69 -18.60
N PHE A 560 -16.36 -7.99 -19.68
CA PHE A 560 -15.03 -8.59 -19.57
C PHE A 560 -14.08 -7.67 -18.78
N GLY A 561 -14.14 -6.36 -19.03
CA GLY A 561 -13.31 -5.35 -18.38
C GLY A 561 -13.54 -5.24 -16.88
N ILE A 562 -14.78 -5.47 -16.40
CA ILE A 562 -15.07 -5.53 -14.97
C ILE A 562 -14.31 -6.69 -14.32
N PHE A 563 -14.42 -7.91 -14.84
CA PHE A 563 -13.72 -9.08 -14.29
C PHE A 563 -12.20 -8.92 -14.38
N PHE A 564 -11.70 -8.48 -15.52
CA PHE A 564 -10.29 -8.22 -15.72
C PHE A 564 -9.78 -7.11 -14.78
N GLY A 565 -10.56 -6.03 -14.62
CA GLY A 565 -10.23 -4.91 -13.74
C GLY A 565 -10.20 -5.29 -12.27
N ILE A 566 -11.11 -6.13 -11.79
CA ILE A 566 -11.10 -6.67 -10.41
C ILE A 566 -9.82 -7.51 -10.18
N TRP A 567 -9.51 -8.41 -11.11
CA TRP A 567 -8.29 -9.23 -11.03
C TRP A 567 -7.04 -8.37 -11.03
N LEU A 568 -6.98 -7.41 -11.95
CA LEU A 568 -5.85 -6.49 -12.10
C LEU A 568 -5.70 -5.56 -10.88
N HIS A 569 -6.81 -5.03 -10.36
CA HIS A 569 -6.81 -4.22 -9.14
C HIS A 569 -6.20 -4.98 -7.96
N ARG A 570 -6.65 -6.25 -7.76
CA ARG A 570 -6.08 -7.10 -6.69
C ARG A 570 -4.57 -7.28 -6.88
N PHE A 571 -4.12 -7.54 -8.11
CA PHE A 571 -2.69 -7.68 -8.42
C PHE A 571 -1.91 -6.40 -8.13
N VAL A 572 -2.42 -5.24 -8.59
CA VAL A 572 -1.77 -3.93 -8.37
C VAL A 572 -1.70 -3.59 -6.89
N ILE A 573 -2.79 -3.76 -6.15
CA ILE A 573 -2.84 -3.47 -4.71
C ILE A 573 -1.82 -4.31 -3.95
N LEU A 574 -1.78 -5.61 -4.17
CA LEU A 574 -0.83 -6.50 -3.49
C LEU A 574 0.63 -6.18 -3.84
N THR A 575 0.90 -5.72 -5.06
CA THR A 575 2.26 -5.37 -5.50
C THR A 575 2.70 -3.99 -5.01
N ALA A 576 1.74 -3.06 -4.85
CA ALA A 576 2.02 -1.69 -4.43
C ALA A 576 1.94 -1.48 -2.90
N GLU A 577 1.45 -2.47 -2.14
CA GLU A 577 1.43 -2.42 -0.68
C GLU A 577 2.83 -2.27 -0.10
N LEU A 578 2.95 -1.41 0.92
CA LEU A 578 4.16 -1.31 1.74
C LEU A 578 4.16 -2.33 2.87
N ASP A 579 5.34 -2.56 3.43
CA ASP A 579 5.46 -3.45 4.59
C ASP A 579 4.72 -2.89 5.81
N ILE A 580 4.83 -1.59 6.09
CA ILE A 580 4.17 -0.93 7.25
C ILE A 580 2.67 -0.67 7.09
N MET A 581 2.10 -0.89 5.88
CA MET A 581 0.73 -0.48 5.57
C MET A 581 0.02 -1.50 4.69
N MET A 582 -1.16 -1.92 5.09
CA MET A 582 -2.09 -2.71 4.27
C MET A 582 -3.05 -1.77 3.54
N PHE A 583 -3.24 -1.97 2.22
CA PHE A 583 -4.23 -1.21 1.48
C PHE A 583 -5.62 -1.86 1.59
N GLY A 584 -6.67 -1.04 1.53
CA GLY A 584 -8.03 -1.52 1.38
C GLY A 584 -8.16 -2.36 0.10
N ARG A 585 -8.83 -3.51 0.19
CA ARG A 585 -8.98 -4.44 -0.94
C ARG A 585 -10.36 -4.38 -1.56
N GLN A 586 -11.00 -3.21 -1.45
CA GLN A 586 -12.37 -2.98 -1.90
C GLN A 586 -12.42 -1.94 -3.00
N ILE A 587 -13.28 -2.19 -4.00
CA ILE A 587 -13.66 -1.20 -5.02
C ILE A 587 -15.09 -0.79 -4.71
N TYR A 588 -15.33 0.50 -4.52
CA TYR A 588 -16.66 1.00 -4.22
C TYR A 588 -17.59 0.96 -5.45
N THR A 589 -18.87 0.77 -5.22
CA THR A 589 -19.87 0.73 -6.28
C THR A 589 -19.84 1.95 -7.20
N LYS A 590 -19.52 3.13 -6.65
CA LYS A 590 -19.36 4.37 -7.43
C LYS A 590 -18.26 4.25 -8.49
N SER A 591 -17.15 3.59 -8.20
CA SER A 591 -16.02 3.43 -9.11
C SER A 591 -16.34 2.49 -10.27
N TYR A 592 -17.15 1.45 -10.05
CA TYR A 592 -17.71 0.64 -11.15
C TYR A 592 -18.58 1.50 -12.06
N ILE A 593 -19.50 2.27 -11.49
CA ILE A 593 -20.42 3.14 -12.25
C ILE A 593 -19.63 4.16 -13.08
N PHE A 594 -18.66 4.87 -12.49
CA PHE A 594 -17.84 5.85 -13.21
C PHE A 594 -17.03 5.22 -14.34
N SER A 595 -16.41 4.05 -14.11
CA SER A 595 -15.64 3.35 -15.15
C SER A 595 -16.53 2.89 -16.31
N ILE A 596 -17.72 2.38 -16.02
CA ILE A 596 -18.72 1.99 -17.03
C ILE A 596 -19.19 3.23 -17.82
N LEU A 597 -19.57 4.31 -17.13
CA LEU A 597 -20.04 5.54 -17.77
C LEU A 597 -18.97 6.17 -18.68
N LEU A 598 -17.71 6.21 -18.23
CA LEU A 598 -16.60 6.71 -19.04
C LEU A 598 -16.36 5.84 -20.28
N THR A 599 -16.38 4.52 -20.14
CA THR A 599 -16.20 3.59 -21.26
C THR A 599 -17.33 3.75 -22.30
N ILE A 600 -18.57 3.86 -21.85
CA ILE A 600 -19.72 4.13 -22.72
C ILE A 600 -19.60 5.53 -23.34
N GLY A 601 -19.22 6.54 -22.57
CA GLY A 601 -19.00 7.91 -23.06
C GLY A 601 -17.98 7.97 -24.19
N PHE A 602 -16.81 7.33 -24.01
CA PHE A 602 -15.80 7.22 -25.08
C PHE A 602 -16.35 6.48 -26.30
N SER A 603 -17.11 5.40 -26.12
CA SER A 603 -17.74 4.67 -27.21
C SER A 603 -18.73 5.56 -27.99
N ILE A 604 -19.52 6.37 -27.31
CA ILE A 604 -20.45 7.32 -27.93
C ILE A 604 -19.68 8.38 -28.74
N ILE A 605 -18.65 9.00 -28.14
CA ILE A 605 -17.82 10.00 -28.82
C ILE A 605 -17.21 9.43 -30.09
N VAL A 606 -16.62 8.25 -30.01
CA VAL A 606 -16.04 7.57 -31.16
C VAL A 606 -17.10 7.27 -32.23
N ASN A 607 -18.28 6.80 -31.86
CA ASN A 607 -19.38 6.57 -32.80
C ASN A 607 -19.83 7.84 -33.52
N ILE A 608 -19.89 8.98 -32.82
CA ILE A 608 -20.19 10.30 -33.42
C ILE A 608 -19.13 10.67 -34.47
N VAL A 609 -17.84 10.53 -34.12
CA VAL A 609 -16.75 10.80 -35.06
C VAL A 609 -16.83 9.89 -36.29
N MET A 610 -17.16 8.62 -36.07
CA MET A 610 -17.29 7.63 -37.16
C MET A 610 -18.50 7.87 -38.04
N HIS A 611 -19.61 8.42 -37.49
CA HIS A 611 -20.75 8.86 -38.30
C HIS A 611 -20.33 9.90 -39.37
N TRP A 612 -19.53 10.88 -38.99
CA TRP A 612 -19.03 11.88 -39.95
C TRP A 612 -18.12 11.30 -41.00
N LYS A 613 -17.34 10.26 -40.63
CA LYS A 613 -16.49 9.54 -41.59
C LYS A 613 -17.31 8.71 -42.57
N MET A 614 -18.36 8.03 -42.13
CA MET A 614 -19.25 7.23 -43.00
C MET A 614 -20.01 8.08 -44.00
N LYS A 615 -20.37 9.33 -43.68
CA LYS A 615 -20.96 10.28 -44.64
C LYS A 615 -20.07 10.51 -45.85
N LYS A 616 -18.73 10.51 -45.67
CA LYS A 616 -17.75 10.79 -46.71
C LYS A 616 -17.41 9.58 -47.60
N ILE A 617 -18.07 8.43 -47.41
CA ILE A 617 -17.82 7.24 -48.25
C ILE A 617 -18.40 7.48 -49.63
N ASP A 618 -17.52 7.51 -50.64
CA ASP A 618 -17.92 7.60 -52.05
C ASP A 618 -18.46 6.27 -52.53
N MET A 619 -19.70 6.27 -53.04
CA MET A 619 -20.41 5.11 -53.55
C MET A 619 -19.79 4.58 -54.83
N ILE A 620 -19.36 5.47 -55.75
CA ILE A 620 -18.86 5.10 -57.06
C ILE A 620 -17.45 4.49 -56.96
N GLU A 621 -16.58 5.15 -56.23
CA GLU A 621 -15.20 4.71 -56.05
C GLU A 621 -15.12 3.37 -55.27
N SER A 622 -15.98 3.22 -54.26
CA SER A 622 -16.04 2.00 -53.42
C SER A 622 -16.54 0.75 -54.20
N LEU A 623 -17.32 0.95 -55.25
CA LEU A 623 -17.83 -0.15 -56.11
C LEU A 623 -16.97 -0.42 -57.35
N LYS A 624 -16.24 0.60 -57.87
CA LYS A 624 -15.35 0.49 -59.03
C LYS A 624 -14.04 -0.30 -58.79
N SER A 625 -13.64 -0.51 -57.56
CA SER A 625 -12.33 -1.12 -57.22
C SER A 625 -12.24 -2.64 -57.46
N VAL A 626 -12.90 -3.17 -58.48
CA VAL A 626 -12.91 -4.63 -58.85
C VAL A 626 -12.35 -4.90 -60.25
N GLU A 627 -11.83 -3.90 -60.97
CA GLU A 627 -11.11 -4.14 -62.21
C GLU A 627 -9.60 -4.05 -62.05
#